data_d47cf1c9c386acdb1b7ffe31b987d70f
#
_entry.id   d47cf1c9c386acdb1b7ffe31b987d70f
#
_cell.length_a   1.000
_cell.length_b   1.000
_cell.length_c   1.000
_cell.angle_alpha   90.00
_cell.angle_beta   90.00
_cell.angle_gamma   90.00
#
_symmetry.space_group_name_H-M   'P 1'
#
loop_
_entity.id
_entity.type
_entity.pdbx_description
1 polymer ?
#
loop_
_entity_poly.entity_id
_entity_poly.type
_entity_poly.pdbx_seq_one_letter_code
_entity_poly.pdbx_strand_id
1 'polypeptide(L)'
;YRLEQEFNREGLKLTRQTMANWMLNTSDTWLRPIYDVLHRDLCQESVLHGDETTLQVLKESGKAATSKSYMWLYRTSGCAEEPIVLYEYQPSRKAAHAEDFLAGFSGWLHADGYQGYHKLPENIRVVGCWAHARRKFDEALQTIPKEDRKGSLAATGECYCTRLFQLEEALAELTPEERYTKRLELEKPVLDALLAWANETAPKTAPKSALGKALHYLLEQW
;
A
#
# COMPACT_ATOMS: atom_id res chain seq x y z
N TYR A 1 -22.11 -8.66 -23.61
CA TYR A 1 -22.72 -9.66 -24.49
C TYR A 1 -23.97 -10.28 -23.85
N ARG A 2 -23.91 -10.85 -22.63
CA ARG A 2 -25.08 -11.46 -21.94
C ARG A 2 -26.22 -10.47 -21.75
N LEU A 3 -25.95 -9.26 -21.28
CA LEU A 3 -26.98 -8.22 -21.10
C LEU A 3 -27.65 -7.84 -22.43
N GLU A 4 -26.89 -7.70 -23.52
CA GLU A 4 -27.43 -7.43 -24.84
C GLU A 4 -28.41 -8.54 -25.30
N GLN A 5 -28.05 -9.81 -25.05
CA GLN A 5 -28.93 -10.92 -25.35
C GLN A 5 -30.19 -10.93 -24.48
N GLU A 6 -30.04 -10.61 -23.18
CA GLU A 6 -31.18 -10.55 -22.26
C GLU A 6 -32.15 -9.46 -22.69
N PHE A 7 -31.69 -8.24 -22.93
CA PHE A 7 -32.53 -7.15 -23.43
C PHE A 7 -33.21 -7.51 -24.76
N ASN A 8 -32.49 -8.17 -25.68
CA ASN A 8 -33.10 -8.61 -26.93
C ASN A 8 -34.24 -9.67 -26.71
N ARG A 9 -34.13 -10.57 -25.73
CA ARG A 9 -35.21 -11.52 -25.37
C ARG A 9 -36.43 -10.78 -24.83
N GLU A 10 -36.23 -9.71 -24.07
CA GLU A 10 -37.28 -8.83 -23.55
C GLU A 10 -37.82 -7.85 -24.59
N GLY A 11 -37.40 -7.96 -25.85
CA GLY A 11 -37.85 -7.10 -26.95
C GLY A 11 -37.16 -5.73 -27.02
N LEU A 12 -36.17 -5.45 -26.17
CA LEU A 12 -35.41 -4.21 -26.16
C LEU A 12 -34.13 -4.35 -26.99
N LYS A 13 -34.02 -3.59 -28.09
CA LYS A 13 -32.82 -3.58 -28.95
C LYS A 13 -31.75 -2.62 -28.40
N LEU A 14 -31.05 -3.04 -27.35
CA LEU A 14 -29.92 -2.29 -26.78
C LEU A 14 -28.60 -2.95 -27.19
N THR A 15 -27.79 -2.22 -27.93
CA THR A 15 -26.49 -2.72 -28.36
C THR A 15 -25.46 -2.57 -27.24
N ARG A 16 -24.43 -3.41 -27.26
CA ARG A 16 -23.27 -3.26 -26.35
C ARG A 16 -22.62 -1.89 -26.44
N GLN A 17 -22.57 -1.31 -27.66
CA GLN A 17 -22.03 0.02 -27.89
C GLN A 17 -22.85 1.08 -27.17
N THR A 18 -24.17 1.01 -27.23
CA THR A 18 -25.06 1.94 -26.53
C THR A 18 -24.83 1.88 -25.02
N MET A 19 -24.81 0.66 -24.46
CA MET A 19 -24.56 0.46 -23.02
C MET A 19 -23.16 0.94 -22.60
N ALA A 20 -22.14 0.68 -23.42
CA ALA A 20 -20.78 1.18 -23.16
C ALA A 20 -20.71 2.71 -23.18
N ASN A 21 -21.37 3.34 -24.17
CA ASN A 21 -21.44 4.82 -24.24
C ASN A 21 -22.15 5.42 -23.04
N TRP A 22 -23.21 4.80 -22.53
CA TRP A 22 -23.86 5.27 -21.30
C TRP A 22 -22.92 5.23 -20.09
N MET A 23 -22.16 4.13 -19.94
CA MET A 23 -21.18 4.02 -18.86
C MET A 23 -20.08 5.07 -18.98
N LEU A 24 -19.53 5.27 -20.18
CA LEU A 24 -18.50 6.29 -20.43
C LEU A 24 -19.02 7.69 -20.15
N ASN A 25 -20.20 8.05 -20.70
CA ASN A 25 -20.80 9.35 -20.48
C ASN A 25 -21.13 9.61 -19.00
N THR A 26 -21.63 8.59 -18.28
CA THR A 26 -21.89 8.70 -16.85
C THR A 26 -20.58 8.90 -16.07
N SER A 27 -19.54 8.14 -16.43
CA SER A 27 -18.21 8.29 -15.84
C SER A 27 -17.67 9.71 -16.02
N ASP A 28 -17.67 10.21 -17.26
CA ASP A 28 -17.05 11.50 -17.56
C ASP A 28 -17.88 12.68 -17.03
N THR A 29 -19.21 12.58 -17.09
CA THR A 29 -20.10 13.69 -16.74
C THR A 29 -20.34 13.79 -15.23
N TRP A 30 -20.41 12.67 -14.52
CA TRP A 30 -20.86 12.63 -13.13
C TRP A 30 -19.79 12.10 -12.15
N LEU A 31 -19.09 11.00 -12.51
CA LEU A 31 -18.15 10.41 -11.60
C LEU A 31 -16.80 11.13 -11.59
N ARG A 32 -16.35 11.62 -12.75
CA ARG A 32 -15.08 12.33 -12.85
C ARG A 32 -15.04 13.60 -12.00
N PRO A 33 -16.03 14.49 -12.04
CA PRO A 33 -16.04 15.66 -11.16
C PRO A 33 -16.01 15.31 -9.66
N ILE A 34 -16.69 14.23 -9.26
CA ILE A 34 -16.65 13.75 -7.87
C ILE A 34 -15.26 13.24 -7.53
N TYR A 35 -14.67 12.43 -8.41
CA TYR A 35 -13.31 11.93 -8.24
C TYR A 35 -12.29 13.07 -8.10
N ASP A 36 -12.40 14.11 -8.94
CA ASP A 36 -11.49 15.26 -8.93
C ASP A 36 -11.60 16.07 -7.63
N VAL A 37 -12.82 16.19 -7.06
CA VAL A 37 -13.02 16.79 -5.73
C VAL A 37 -12.36 15.92 -4.65
N LEU A 38 -12.66 14.63 -4.61
CA LEU A 38 -12.08 13.71 -3.64
C LEU A 38 -10.55 13.65 -3.74
N HIS A 39 -9.99 13.69 -4.94
CA HIS A 39 -8.54 13.73 -5.17
C HIS A 39 -7.92 15.00 -4.60
N ARG A 40 -8.54 16.16 -4.87
CA ARG A 40 -8.09 17.44 -4.31
C ARG A 40 -8.12 17.43 -2.79
N ASP A 41 -9.22 16.94 -2.21
CA ASP A 41 -9.40 16.90 -0.75
C ASP A 41 -8.42 15.90 -0.11
N LEU A 42 -8.19 14.74 -0.73
CA LEU A 42 -7.15 13.79 -0.33
C LEU A 42 -5.76 14.45 -0.33
N CYS A 43 -5.41 15.24 -1.34
CA CYS A 43 -4.11 15.92 -1.41
C CYS A 43 -3.95 17.08 -0.41
N GLN A 44 -5.00 17.50 0.32
CA GLN A 44 -4.90 18.48 1.41
C GLN A 44 -4.57 17.82 2.77
N GLU A 45 -4.64 16.51 2.86
CA GLU A 45 -4.29 15.77 4.08
C GLU A 45 -2.80 15.85 4.40
N SER A 46 -2.46 15.75 5.67
CA SER A 46 -1.05 15.75 6.13
C SER A 46 -0.37 14.39 6.01
N VAL A 47 -1.16 13.31 5.97
CA VAL A 47 -0.68 11.92 5.93
C VAL A 47 -1.53 11.11 4.97
N LEU A 48 -0.86 10.52 3.98
CA LEU A 48 -1.47 9.58 3.04
C LEU A 48 -0.83 8.20 3.13
N HIS A 49 -1.57 7.19 2.69
CA HIS A 49 -1.05 5.87 2.41
C HIS A 49 -1.12 5.62 0.91
N GLY A 50 -0.03 5.06 0.36
CA GLY A 50 0.05 4.64 -1.04
C GLY A 50 0.51 3.19 -1.16
N ASP A 51 -0.12 2.44 -2.06
CA ASP A 51 0.25 1.07 -2.40
C ASP A 51 -0.15 0.79 -3.85
N GLU A 52 0.42 -0.21 -4.49
CA GLU A 52 0.02 -0.64 -5.81
C GLU A 52 0.01 -2.15 -5.94
N THR A 53 -0.95 -2.65 -6.71
CA THR A 53 -1.05 -4.08 -7.01
C THR A 53 -1.04 -4.33 -8.52
N THR A 54 -0.57 -5.50 -8.92
CA THR A 54 -0.56 -5.88 -10.33
C THR A 54 -1.96 -6.18 -10.83
N LEU A 55 -2.27 -5.70 -12.04
CA LEU A 55 -3.50 -5.98 -12.76
C LEU A 55 -3.17 -6.51 -14.16
N GLN A 56 -3.84 -7.56 -14.60
CA GLN A 56 -3.72 -8.06 -15.96
C GLN A 56 -4.84 -7.51 -16.83
N VAL A 57 -4.48 -6.81 -17.92
CA VAL A 57 -5.41 -6.31 -18.92
C VAL A 57 -5.16 -7.05 -20.23
N LEU A 58 -6.09 -7.94 -20.62
CA LEU A 58 -5.90 -8.83 -21.77
C LEU A 58 -5.85 -8.11 -23.11
N LYS A 59 -6.53 -6.97 -23.23
CA LYS A 59 -6.64 -6.20 -24.49
C LYS A 59 -6.22 -4.76 -24.28
N GLU A 60 -4.99 -4.55 -23.82
CA GLU A 60 -4.42 -3.22 -23.69
C GLU A 60 -3.66 -2.86 -24.98
N SER A 61 -3.97 -1.69 -25.53
CA SER A 61 -3.35 -1.25 -26.78
C SER A 61 -1.83 -1.17 -26.63
N GLY A 62 -1.10 -1.74 -27.60
CA GLY A 62 0.35 -1.73 -27.62
C GLY A 62 1.05 -2.67 -26.63
N LYS A 63 0.30 -3.54 -25.94
CA LYS A 63 0.86 -4.48 -24.96
C LYS A 63 0.44 -5.93 -25.23
N ALA A 64 1.32 -6.86 -24.88
CA ALA A 64 0.97 -8.27 -24.85
C ALA A 64 0.00 -8.58 -23.69
N ALA A 65 -0.92 -9.54 -23.87
CA ALA A 65 -1.89 -9.96 -22.86
C ALA A 65 -1.25 -10.46 -21.53
N THR A 66 0.02 -10.86 -21.58
CA THR A 66 0.81 -11.29 -20.40
C THR A 66 1.48 -10.12 -19.67
N SER A 67 1.42 -8.90 -20.20
CA SER A 67 2.00 -7.72 -19.58
C SER A 67 1.25 -7.36 -18.31
N LYS A 68 1.99 -6.85 -17.31
CA LYS A 68 1.41 -6.37 -16.06
C LYS A 68 1.10 -4.87 -16.18
N SER A 69 -0.11 -4.51 -15.86
CA SER A 69 -0.53 -3.15 -15.52
C SER A 69 -0.75 -3.07 -14.01
N TYR A 70 -1.07 -1.91 -13.49
CA TYR A 70 -1.12 -1.69 -12.04
C TYR A 70 -2.38 -0.93 -11.66
N MET A 71 -2.93 -1.28 -10.51
CA MET A 71 -3.90 -0.48 -9.80
C MET A 71 -3.18 0.16 -8.62
N TRP A 72 -3.06 1.47 -8.64
CA TRP A 72 -2.54 2.27 -7.55
C TRP A 72 -3.70 2.63 -6.61
N LEU A 73 -3.41 2.62 -5.34
CA LEU A 73 -4.35 2.99 -4.28
C LEU A 73 -3.73 4.10 -3.45
N TYR A 74 -4.49 5.16 -3.23
CA TYR A 74 -4.14 6.21 -2.30
C TYR A 74 -5.30 6.42 -1.33
N ARG A 75 -4.98 6.60 -0.06
CA ARG A 75 -5.98 6.80 0.98
C ARG A 75 -5.50 7.75 2.05
N THR A 76 -6.45 8.40 2.70
CA THR A 76 -6.22 9.17 3.93
C THR A 76 -5.76 8.26 5.07
N SER A 77 -5.17 8.83 6.12
CA SER A 77 -4.80 8.10 7.33
C SER A 77 -6.04 7.60 8.08
N GLY A 78 -5.84 6.66 9.02
CA GLY A 78 -6.93 6.18 9.88
C GLY A 78 -7.48 7.21 10.86
N CYS A 79 -6.81 8.37 10.99
CA CYS A 79 -7.20 9.47 11.87
C CYS A 79 -7.90 10.61 11.10
N ALA A 80 -8.09 10.50 9.79
CA ALA A 80 -8.82 11.49 9.01
C ALA A 80 -10.29 11.52 9.41
N GLU A 81 -10.87 12.71 9.54
CA GLU A 81 -12.30 12.88 9.85
C GLU A 81 -13.18 12.32 8.74
N GLU A 82 -12.78 12.54 7.48
CA GLU A 82 -13.47 12.02 6.30
C GLU A 82 -12.54 11.06 5.54
N PRO A 83 -12.75 9.74 5.65
CA PRO A 83 -11.89 8.77 4.99
C PRO A 83 -12.14 8.76 3.48
N ILE A 84 -11.07 8.99 2.72
CA ILE A 84 -11.06 8.94 1.25
C ILE A 84 -10.17 7.79 0.82
N VAL A 85 -10.64 7.00 -0.17
CA VAL A 85 -9.86 5.95 -0.83
C VAL A 85 -10.05 6.11 -2.33
N LEU A 86 -8.96 6.33 -3.05
CA LEU A 86 -8.96 6.46 -4.50
C LEU A 86 -8.12 5.37 -5.15
N TYR A 87 -8.61 4.89 -6.28
CA TYR A 87 -7.93 3.92 -7.12
C TYR A 87 -7.58 4.56 -8.45
N GLU A 88 -6.36 4.31 -8.92
CA GLU A 88 -5.91 4.78 -10.23
C GLU A 88 -5.30 3.64 -11.02
N TYR A 89 -5.83 3.42 -12.22
CA TYR A 89 -5.25 2.47 -13.17
C TYR A 89 -4.05 3.10 -13.87
N GLN A 90 -2.93 2.36 -13.91
CA GLN A 90 -1.77 2.76 -14.68
C GLN A 90 -1.19 1.58 -15.48
N PRO A 91 -0.73 1.84 -16.73
CA PRO A 91 -0.17 0.79 -17.58
C PRO A 91 1.21 0.30 -17.13
N SER A 92 1.81 0.91 -16.14
CA SER A 92 3.15 0.53 -15.64
C SER A 92 3.34 0.93 -14.18
N ARG A 93 4.45 0.46 -13.59
CA ARG A 93 4.89 0.81 -12.23
C ARG A 93 5.94 1.93 -12.25
N LYS A 94 5.83 2.91 -13.16
CA LYS A 94 6.80 4.03 -13.21
C LYS A 94 6.54 5.03 -12.09
N ALA A 95 7.62 5.59 -11.52
CA ALA A 95 7.54 6.61 -10.48
C ALA A 95 6.72 7.85 -10.89
N ALA A 96 6.75 8.23 -12.17
CA ALA A 96 5.99 9.35 -12.71
C ALA A 96 4.49 9.27 -12.42
N HIS A 97 3.91 8.05 -12.35
CA HIS A 97 2.49 7.91 -12.03
C HIS A 97 2.16 8.36 -10.60
N ALA A 98 3.03 8.02 -9.63
CA ALA A 98 2.88 8.50 -8.26
C ALA A 98 3.15 10.02 -8.16
N GLU A 99 4.13 10.53 -8.90
CA GLU A 99 4.45 11.96 -8.96
C GLU A 99 3.28 12.77 -9.53
N ASP A 100 2.69 12.30 -10.63
CA ASP A 100 1.52 12.95 -11.27
C ASP A 100 0.31 12.93 -10.34
N PHE A 101 0.01 11.79 -9.71
CA PHE A 101 -1.13 11.67 -8.80
C PHE A 101 -0.97 12.54 -7.54
N LEU A 102 0.23 12.58 -6.98
CA LEU A 102 0.53 13.33 -5.75
C LEU A 102 0.91 14.78 -6.02
N ALA A 103 0.70 15.27 -7.25
CA ALA A 103 0.93 16.67 -7.58
C ALA A 103 0.04 17.58 -6.70
N GLY A 104 0.67 18.48 -5.95
CA GLY A 104 0.00 19.36 -4.99
C GLY A 104 -0.11 18.80 -3.56
N PHE A 105 0.22 17.54 -3.32
CA PHE A 105 0.35 17.00 -1.97
C PHE A 105 1.67 17.45 -1.33
N SER A 106 1.62 17.71 -0.02
CA SER A 106 2.80 18.00 0.81
C SER A 106 2.59 17.41 2.20
N GLY A 107 3.42 16.44 2.59
CA GLY A 107 3.24 15.76 3.87
C GLY A 107 3.93 14.41 3.93
N TRP A 108 3.35 13.49 4.69
CA TRP A 108 3.89 12.15 4.89
C TRP A 108 3.16 11.12 4.03
N LEU A 109 3.90 10.39 3.21
CA LEU A 109 3.38 9.26 2.43
C LEU A 109 3.82 7.95 3.07
N HIS A 110 2.89 7.20 3.61
CA HIS A 110 3.12 5.87 4.12
C HIS A 110 3.05 4.85 2.98
N ALA A 111 4.18 4.25 2.61
CA ALA A 111 4.26 3.36 1.46
C ALA A 111 5.14 2.13 1.75
N ASP A 112 5.19 1.21 0.79
CA ASP A 112 6.18 0.13 0.80
C ASP A 112 7.57 0.65 0.39
N GLY A 113 8.56 -0.24 0.40
CA GLY A 113 9.93 0.07 -0.02
C GLY A 113 10.13 0.18 -1.53
N TYR A 114 9.11 0.50 -2.31
CA TYR A 114 9.26 0.67 -3.75
C TYR A 114 10.10 1.92 -4.07
N GLN A 115 11.18 1.71 -4.82
CA GLN A 115 12.14 2.76 -5.19
C GLN A 115 11.53 3.96 -5.95
N GLY A 116 10.36 3.76 -6.56
CA GLY A 116 9.63 4.83 -7.24
C GLY A 116 9.17 5.93 -6.31
N TYR A 117 8.80 5.62 -5.09
CA TYR A 117 8.39 6.62 -4.09
C TYR A 117 9.56 7.49 -3.60
N HIS A 118 10.79 6.96 -3.58
CA HIS A 118 11.98 7.74 -3.20
C HIS A 118 12.41 8.78 -4.25
N LYS A 119 11.72 8.85 -5.40
CA LYS A 119 11.92 9.86 -6.44
C LYS A 119 10.93 11.02 -6.37
N LEU A 120 9.99 10.96 -5.43
CA LEU A 120 9.01 12.02 -5.22
C LEU A 120 9.69 13.31 -4.75
N PRO A 121 9.07 14.50 -4.99
CA PRO A 121 9.58 15.78 -4.53
C PRO A 121 9.83 15.83 -3.01
N GLU A 122 10.79 16.64 -2.57
CA GLU A 122 11.24 16.73 -1.16
C GLU A 122 10.13 17.15 -0.16
N ASN A 123 9.09 17.82 -0.65
CA ASN A 123 7.92 18.14 0.18
C ASN A 123 7.04 16.91 0.53
N ILE A 124 7.31 15.76 -0.09
CA ILE A 124 6.66 14.47 0.23
C ILE A 124 7.67 13.60 0.97
N ARG A 125 7.42 13.39 2.25
CA ARG A 125 8.27 12.55 3.11
C ARG A 125 7.74 11.12 3.09
N VAL A 126 8.48 10.22 2.46
CA VAL A 126 8.11 8.79 2.41
C VAL A 126 8.51 8.12 3.71
N VAL A 127 7.59 7.37 4.31
CA VAL A 127 7.81 6.56 5.50
C VAL A 127 7.44 5.10 5.23
N GLY A 128 8.23 4.19 5.78
CA GLY A 128 8.05 2.75 5.61
C GLY A 128 6.79 2.22 6.30
N CYS A 129 6.31 1.10 5.83
CA CYS A 129 5.10 0.45 6.34
C CYS A 129 5.44 -0.79 7.17
N TRP A 130 5.11 -0.77 8.46
CA TRP A 130 5.30 -1.91 9.37
C TRP A 130 4.55 -3.18 8.93
N ALA A 131 3.41 -3.04 8.25
CA ALA A 131 2.69 -4.19 7.71
C ALA A 131 3.50 -4.91 6.62
N HIS A 132 4.22 -4.15 5.77
CA HIS A 132 5.13 -4.73 4.78
C HIS A 132 6.36 -5.37 5.43
N ALA A 133 6.96 -4.74 6.43
CA ALA A 133 8.06 -5.33 7.19
C ALA A 133 7.63 -6.67 7.86
N ARG A 134 6.49 -6.67 8.55
CA ARG A 134 5.93 -7.88 9.16
C ARG A 134 5.67 -8.98 8.13
N ARG A 135 5.08 -8.63 6.97
CA ARG A 135 4.84 -9.59 5.88
C ARG A 135 6.12 -10.27 5.41
N LYS A 136 7.26 -9.54 5.33
CA LYS A 136 8.55 -10.13 4.96
C LYS A 136 9.03 -11.16 5.96
N PHE A 137 8.83 -10.95 7.25
CA PHE A 137 9.14 -11.94 8.28
C PHE A 137 8.19 -13.14 8.25
N ASP A 138 6.89 -12.92 8.00
CA ASP A 138 5.93 -13.99 7.80
C ASP A 138 6.26 -14.83 6.55
N GLU A 139 6.60 -14.22 5.42
CA GLU A 139 7.10 -14.91 4.23
C GLU A 139 8.32 -15.79 4.57
N ALA A 140 9.23 -15.29 5.40
CA ALA A 140 10.39 -16.08 5.87
C ALA A 140 9.96 -17.26 6.77
N LEU A 141 8.99 -17.06 7.67
CA LEU A 141 8.42 -18.12 8.50
C LEU A 141 7.77 -19.22 7.66
N GLN A 142 7.10 -18.87 6.54
CA GLN A 142 6.46 -19.85 5.67
C GLN A 142 7.47 -20.79 4.98
N THR A 143 8.76 -20.43 4.91
CA THR A 143 9.81 -21.31 4.37
C THR A 143 10.32 -22.32 5.39
N ILE A 144 9.93 -22.22 6.67
CA ILE A 144 10.36 -23.07 7.78
C ILE A 144 9.26 -24.11 8.09
N PRO A 145 9.58 -25.39 8.30
CA PRO A 145 8.62 -26.39 8.78
C PRO A 145 7.90 -25.91 10.04
N LYS A 146 6.62 -26.24 10.19
CA LYS A 146 5.79 -25.70 11.28
C LYS A 146 6.35 -25.96 12.67
N GLU A 147 6.94 -27.14 12.87
CA GLU A 147 7.57 -27.59 14.11
C GLU A 147 8.80 -26.76 14.49
N ASP A 148 9.52 -26.20 13.50
CA ASP A 148 10.77 -25.46 13.71
C ASP A 148 10.57 -23.93 13.74
N ARG A 149 9.35 -23.44 13.51
CA ARG A 149 9.07 -22.00 13.48
C ARG A 149 9.25 -21.32 14.82
N LYS A 150 8.85 -22.01 15.90
CA LYS A 150 8.93 -21.46 17.26
C LYS A 150 10.39 -21.26 17.67
N GLY A 151 10.74 -20.03 18.03
CA GLY A 151 12.11 -19.66 18.42
C GLY A 151 13.06 -19.44 17.24
N SER A 152 12.58 -19.53 15.98
CA SER A 152 13.39 -19.16 14.82
C SER A 152 13.64 -17.65 14.77
N LEU A 153 14.71 -17.23 14.08
CA LEU A 153 15.00 -15.81 13.87
C LEU A 153 13.87 -15.09 13.09
N ALA A 154 13.20 -15.78 12.16
CA ALA A 154 12.06 -15.23 11.45
C ALA A 154 10.88 -14.96 12.41
N ALA A 155 10.62 -15.87 13.35
CA ALA A 155 9.61 -15.68 14.38
C ALA A 155 9.96 -14.52 15.33
N THR A 156 11.23 -14.33 15.63
CA THR A 156 11.69 -13.18 16.44
C THR A 156 11.39 -11.85 15.75
N GLY A 157 11.73 -11.71 14.46
CA GLY A 157 11.43 -10.49 13.70
C GLY A 157 9.93 -10.22 13.56
N GLU A 158 9.14 -11.28 13.30
CA GLU A 158 7.67 -11.17 13.23
C GLU A 158 7.07 -10.79 14.58
N CYS A 159 7.59 -11.29 15.68
CA CYS A 159 7.15 -10.98 17.04
C CYS A 159 7.38 -9.50 17.38
N TYR A 160 8.52 -8.92 17.04
CA TYR A 160 8.76 -7.49 17.23
C TYR A 160 7.75 -6.64 16.47
N CYS A 161 7.50 -6.94 15.19
CA CYS A 161 6.49 -6.21 14.41
C CYS A 161 5.09 -6.37 15.01
N THR A 162 4.70 -7.59 15.40
CA THR A 162 3.42 -7.87 16.05
C THR A 162 3.27 -7.10 17.37
N ARG A 163 4.35 -7.00 18.14
CA ARG A 163 4.34 -6.21 19.39
C ARG A 163 4.07 -4.73 19.16
N LEU A 164 4.63 -4.13 18.11
CA LEU A 164 4.34 -2.75 17.74
C LEU A 164 2.86 -2.55 17.41
N PHE A 165 2.25 -3.45 16.62
CA PHE A 165 0.81 -3.39 16.32
C PHE A 165 -0.06 -3.51 17.58
N GLN A 166 0.30 -4.40 18.52
CA GLN A 166 -0.43 -4.54 19.78
C GLN A 166 -0.35 -3.28 20.66
N LEU A 167 0.81 -2.63 20.66
CA LEU A 167 0.99 -1.37 21.39
C LEU A 167 0.15 -0.26 20.74
N GLU A 168 0.20 -0.11 19.43
CA GLU A 168 -0.63 0.87 18.72
C GLU A 168 -2.14 0.64 18.92
N GLU A 169 -2.60 -0.60 18.92
CA GLU A 169 -4.00 -0.94 19.21
C GLU A 169 -4.40 -0.49 20.64
N ALA A 170 -3.53 -0.71 21.62
CA ALA A 170 -3.74 -0.27 23.00
C ALA A 170 -3.73 1.27 23.16
N LEU A 171 -3.12 1.99 22.22
CA LEU A 171 -3.03 3.46 22.24
C LEU A 171 -4.08 4.12 21.33
N ALA A 172 -4.97 3.36 20.68
CA ALA A 172 -5.88 3.85 19.65
C ALA A 172 -6.82 4.97 20.14
N GLU A 173 -7.29 4.86 21.38
CA GLU A 173 -8.26 5.80 21.98
C GLU A 173 -7.61 7.05 22.62
N LEU A 174 -6.28 7.14 22.65
CA LEU A 174 -5.56 8.27 23.22
C LEU A 174 -5.52 9.45 22.25
N THR A 175 -5.42 10.66 22.79
CA THR A 175 -5.16 11.87 22.01
C THR A 175 -3.81 11.77 21.29
N PRO A 176 -3.56 12.52 20.21
CA PRO A 176 -2.28 12.52 19.50
C PRO A 176 -1.08 12.79 20.40
N GLU A 177 -1.20 13.72 21.37
CA GLU A 177 -0.14 14.10 22.30
C GLU A 177 0.15 12.99 23.32
N GLU A 178 -0.90 12.39 23.88
CA GLU A 178 -0.79 11.26 24.81
C GLU A 178 -0.19 10.05 24.08
N ARG A 179 -0.67 9.77 22.86
CA ARG A 179 -0.15 8.70 22.01
C ARG A 179 1.34 8.90 21.71
N TYR A 180 1.74 10.12 21.34
CA TYR A 180 3.16 10.42 21.11
C TYR A 180 4.02 10.12 22.34
N THR A 181 3.58 10.59 23.51
CA THR A 181 4.28 10.34 24.77
C THR A 181 4.39 8.85 25.08
N LYS A 182 3.29 8.12 24.91
CA LYS A 182 3.24 6.67 25.15
C LYS A 182 4.08 5.87 24.13
N ARG A 183 4.15 6.30 22.89
CA ARG A 183 5.05 5.70 21.90
C ARG A 183 6.51 5.83 22.31
N LEU A 184 6.93 6.99 22.81
CA LEU A 184 8.30 7.17 23.32
C LEU A 184 8.59 6.26 24.53
N GLU A 185 7.60 6.04 25.37
CA GLU A 185 7.73 5.19 26.55
C GLU A 185 7.71 3.68 26.23
N LEU A 186 6.80 3.23 25.37
CA LEU A 186 6.47 1.83 25.18
C LEU A 186 7.02 1.25 23.86
N GLU A 187 6.96 2.00 22.76
CA GLU A 187 7.36 1.51 21.45
C GLU A 187 8.84 1.76 21.16
N LYS A 188 9.36 2.93 21.56
CA LYS A 188 10.77 3.23 21.32
C LYS A 188 11.73 2.16 21.85
N PRO A 189 11.57 1.61 23.06
CA PRO A 189 12.40 0.50 23.52
C PRO A 189 12.29 -0.76 22.66
N VAL A 190 11.09 -1.05 22.11
CA VAL A 190 10.87 -2.18 21.19
C VAL A 190 11.58 -1.93 19.86
N LEU A 191 11.50 -0.69 19.33
CA LEU A 191 12.19 -0.28 18.11
C LEU A 191 13.71 -0.38 18.28
N ASP A 192 14.25 0.16 19.37
CA ASP A 192 15.68 0.11 19.66
C ASP A 192 16.18 -1.34 19.76
N ALA A 193 15.41 -2.23 20.41
CA ALA A 193 15.73 -3.65 20.51
C ALA A 193 15.64 -4.35 19.15
N LEU A 194 14.63 -4.05 18.34
CA LEU A 194 14.48 -4.59 16.99
C LEU A 194 15.65 -4.18 16.10
N LEU A 195 16.03 -2.90 16.12
CA LEU A 195 17.14 -2.40 15.32
C LEU A 195 18.48 -3.05 15.73
N ALA A 196 18.74 -3.16 17.04
CA ALA A 196 19.94 -3.82 17.55
C ALA A 196 19.99 -5.28 17.12
N TRP A 197 18.88 -6.02 17.28
CA TRP A 197 18.74 -7.40 16.85
C TRP A 197 18.93 -7.57 15.33
N ALA A 198 18.34 -6.69 14.52
CA ALA A 198 18.45 -6.75 13.07
C ALA A 198 19.90 -6.51 12.61
N ASN A 199 20.59 -5.52 13.17
CA ASN A 199 22.00 -5.23 12.88
C ASN A 199 22.94 -6.37 13.29
N GLU A 200 22.63 -7.07 14.39
CA GLU A 200 23.41 -8.24 14.83
C GLU A 200 23.16 -9.47 13.95
N THR A 201 21.90 -9.65 13.49
CA THR A 201 21.47 -10.86 12.79
C THR A 201 21.77 -10.80 11.29
N ALA A 202 21.65 -9.63 10.66
CA ALA A 202 21.82 -9.48 9.23
C ALA A 202 23.20 -9.95 8.70
N PRO A 203 24.34 -9.64 9.35
CA PRO A 203 25.64 -10.10 8.89
C PRO A 203 25.83 -11.64 8.97
N LYS A 204 25.05 -12.29 9.84
CA LYS A 204 25.11 -13.74 10.08
C LYS A 204 24.10 -14.50 9.20
N THR A 205 23.31 -13.80 8.40
CA THR A 205 22.22 -14.39 7.61
C THR A 205 22.55 -14.33 6.12
N ALA A 206 22.30 -15.42 5.39
CA ALA A 206 22.51 -15.44 3.94
C ALA A 206 21.63 -14.38 3.25
N PRO A 207 22.19 -13.40 2.51
CA PRO A 207 21.42 -12.25 1.99
C PRO A 207 20.27 -12.63 1.04
N LYS A 208 20.43 -13.75 0.31
CA LYS A 208 19.41 -14.25 -0.64
C LYS A 208 18.34 -15.14 0.00
N SER A 209 18.49 -15.51 1.26
CA SER A 209 17.45 -16.25 1.99
C SER A 209 16.22 -15.40 2.24
N ALA A 210 15.09 -16.01 2.56
CA ALA A 210 13.86 -15.28 2.88
C ALA A 210 14.06 -14.36 4.11
N LEU A 211 14.73 -14.84 5.15
CA LEU A 211 15.09 -14.05 6.32
C LEU A 211 16.07 -12.92 5.97
N GLY A 212 17.10 -13.19 5.14
CA GLY A 212 18.04 -12.16 4.71
C GLY A 212 17.37 -11.01 3.96
N LYS A 213 16.39 -11.33 3.09
CA LYS A 213 15.56 -10.32 2.40
C LYS A 213 14.68 -9.52 3.37
N ALA A 214 14.12 -10.16 4.40
CA ALA A 214 13.31 -9.48 5.41
C ALA A 214 14.14 -8.49 6.23
N LEU A 215 15.33 -8.89 6.68
CA LEU A 215 16.28 -8.04 7.41
C LEU A 215 16.78 -6.89 6.56
N HIS A 216 17.13 -7.15 5.30
CA HIS A 216 17.55 -6.11 4.36
C HIS A 216 16.44 -5.07 4.15
N TYR A 217 15.19 -5.52 3.89
CA TYR A 217 14.04 -4.63 3.77
C TYR A 217 13.85 -3.76 5.01
N LEU A 218 13.90 -4.37 6.21
CA LEU A 218 13.74 -3.65 7.47
C LEU A 218 14.80 -2.55 7.64
N LEU A 219 16.07 -2.88 7.38
CA LEU A 219 17.19 -1.94 7.57
C LEU A 219 17.24 -0.85 6.50
N GLU A 220 16.78 -1.11 5.28
CA GLU A 220 16.69 -0.10 4.22
C GLU A 220 15.53 0.89 4.42
N GLN A 221 14.47 0.46 5.10
CA GLN A 221 13.29 1.28 5.35
C GLN A 221 13.27 1.90 6.76
N TRP A 222 14.35 1.77 7.51
CA TRP A 222 14.46 2.25 8.90
C TRP A 222 14.49 3.76 9.05
#